data_a82614b0a08629743ab879161a4dfde6
#
_entry.id   a82614b0a08629743ab879161a4dfde6
#
_cell.length_a   1.000
_cell.length_b   1.000
_cell.length_c   1.000
_cell.angle_alpha   90.00
_cell.angle_beta   90.00
_cell.angle_gamma   90.00
#
_symmetry.space_group_name_H-M   'P 1'
#
loop_
_entity.id
_entity.type
_entity.pdbx_description
1 polymer ?
#
loop_
_entity_poly.entity_id
_entity_poly.type
_entity_poly.pdbx_seq_one_letter_code
_entity_poly.pdbx_strand_id
1 'polypeptide(L)'
;RYIQYVCIGGCGVVGYIPDAKRLLADIRSFKPTYLLGVPRVFEKVYNAASQKAGAGIQGHIFAQSVKHFVKWSKDEQAGRGHSFIERMRHSFYMATVGKSIRSALGPNLKWLACGGAPLNVDLAHFFNGMDDITFIQGYGMTETAAPMLVNWEDDNEIGSVGKPGPGMGVRLGEDDEIELTGPNVFLGYYKQPQRTAEALTSDGWLHTGDLATIDDRGFVFITGRKKDIIITAGGKNISPAPMEDVINTCPIVAHAVVIGDGRPFIAALIELDAEMTLSWLASQNLDIDAPMSEIATNDAVRALVQQYIDKANGNVSRAESVRKFVILDEEFNQEDGTLTPSMKVVRPKVLQRYADVIDNMIYAPKNAAKPLPATVKILDMTAETVKQSSESVKQAFDQAKGKIRFMKDDEAKSGSPEQEDSVGDAASDGNDTSEEK
;
A
#
# COMPACT_ATOMS: atom_id res chain seq x y z
N ARG A 1 1.65 -18.42 -7.94
CA ARG A 1 1.15 -19.80 -8.23
C ARG A 1 -0.37 -19.86 -8.23
N TYR A 2 -1.04 -19.41 -7.16
CA TYR A 2 -2.51 -19.51 -7.03
C TYR A 2 -3.26 -18.99 -8.27
N ILE A 3 -2.99 -17.74 -8.71
CA ILE A 3 -3.63 -17.15 -9.90
C ILE A 3 -3.40 -17.96 -11.17
N GLN A 4 -2.20 -18.54 -11.34
CA GLN A 4 -1.92 -19.41 -12.49
C GLN A 4 -2.87 -20.60 -12.55
N TYR A 5 -3.05 -21.29 -11.40
CA TYR A 5 -3.92 -22.46 -11.34
C TYR A 5 -5.39 -22.08 -11.51
N VAL A 6 -5.84 -20.97 -10.91
CA VAL A 6 -7.20 -20.46 -11.11
C VAL A 6 -7.46 -20.14 -12.58
N CYS A 7 -6.53 -19.46 -13.25
CA CYS A 7 -6.68 -19.13 -14.67
C CYS A 7 -6.61 -20.39 -15.56
N ILE A 8 -5.75 -21.36 -15.25
CA ILE A 8 -5.70 -22.65 -15.99
C ILE A 8 -7.03 -23.39 -15.84
N GLY A 9 -7.56 -23.51 -14.61
CA GLY A 9 -8.84 -24.18 -14.34
C GLY A 9 -10.05 -23.47 -14.95
N GLY A 10 -10.02 -22.13 -15.01
CA GLY A 10 -11.08 -21.30 -15.57
C GLY A 10 -10.88 -20.89 -17.03
N CYS A 11 -9.90 -21.45 -17.74
CA CYS A 11 -9.53 -21.06 -19.12
C CYS A 11 -9.27 -19.57 -19.28
N GLY A 12 -8.72 -18.94 -18.25
CA GLY A 12 -8.39 -17.52 -18.21
C GLY A 12 -7.02 -17.19 -18.80
N VAL A 13 -6.80 -15.91 -19.15
CA VAL A 13 -5.50 -15.39 -19.60
C VAL A 13 -4.80 -14.72 -18.44
N VAL A 14 -3.54 -15.12 -18.17
CA VAL A 14 -2.71 -14.52 -17.11
C VAL A 14 -1.76 -13.50 -17.69
N GLY A 15 -1.79 -12.28 -17.19
CA GLY A 15 -0.78 -11.25 -17.45
C GLY A 15 0.23 -11.17 -16.31
N TYR A 16 1.52 -11.13 -16.65
CA TYR A 16 2.61 -10.92 -15.70
C TYR A 16 3.21 -9.55 -15.88
N ILE A 17 3.44 -8.83 -14.79
CA ILE A 17 4.11 -7.55 -14.78
C ILE A 17 5.53 -7.77 -14.23
N PRO A 18 6.56 -7.78 -15.10
CA PRO A 18 7.93 -8.07 -14.68
C PRO A 18 8.61 -6.89 -13.98
N ASP A 19 8.15 -5.66 -14.23
CA ASP A 19 8.73 -4.44 -13.68
C ASP A 19 7.64 -3.60 -12.97
N ALA A 20 7.79 -3.43 -11.66
CA ALA A 20 6.87 -2.64 -10.85
C ALA A 20 6.77 -1.16 -11.30
N LYS A 21 7.80 -0.62 -11.99
CA LYS A 21 7.78 0.73 -12.55
C LYS A 21 6.81 0.88 -13.72
N ARG A 22 6.51 -0.22 -14.41
CA ARG A 22 5.56 -0.27 -15.54
C ARG A 22 4.15 -0.66 -15.16
N LEU A 23 3.90 -0.90 -13.86
CA LEU A 23 2.66 -1.45 -13.34
C LEU A 23 1.40 -0.82 -13.97
N LEU A 24 1.25 0.49 -13.89
CA LEU A 24 0.03 1.18 -14.38
C LEU A 24 -0.10 1.13 -15.92
N ALA A 25 1.02 1.19 -16.64
CA ALA A 25 1.02 1.10 -18.11
C ALA A 25 0.62 -0.30 -18.56
N ASP A 26 1.17 -1.33 -17.92
CA ASP A 26 0.91 -2.73 -18.26
C ASP A 26 -0.52 -3.16 -17.87
N ILE A 27 -1.03 -2.75 -16.71
CA ILE A 27 -2.44 -2.95 -16.32
C ILE A 27 -3.38 -2.31 -17.35
N ARG A 28 -3.11 -1.06 -17.75
CA ARG A 28 -3.94 -0.34 -18.72
C ARG A 28 -3.96 -1.02 -20.09
N SER A 29 -2.84 -1.59 -20.54
CA SER A 29 -2.75 -2.29 -21.83
C SER A 29 -3.41 -3.65 -21.79
N PHE A 30 -3.25 -4.39 -20.68
CA PHE A 30 -3.82 -5.73 -20.49
C PHE A 30 -5.33 -5.72 -20.24
N LYS A 31 -5.87 -4.66 -19.59
CA LYS A 31 -7.29 -4.47 -19.26
C LYS A 31 -7.86 -5.67 -18.48
N PRO A 32 -7.33 -5.98 -17.31
CA PRO A 32 -7.74 -7.16 -16.55
C PRO A 32 -9.21 -7.09 -16.13
N THR A 33 -9.84 -8.26 -15.97
CA THR A 33 -11.13 -8.42 -15.28
C THR A 33 -10.94 -8.68 -13.78
N TYR A 34 -9.81 -9.28 -13.42
CA TYR A 34 -9.39 -9.60 -12.06
C TYR A 34 -7.95 -9.15 -11.86
N LEU A 35 -7.69 -8.40 -10.79
CA LEU A 35 -6.35 -7.94 -10.42
C LEU A 35 -6.03 -8.39 -9.00
N LEU A 36 -5.05 -9.29 -8.86
CA LEU A 36 -4.46 -9.61 -7.56
C LEU A 36 -3.20 -8.76 -7.36
N GLY A 37 -3.15 -8.05 -6.26
CA GLY A 37 -2.01 -7.24 -5.88
C GLY A 37 -1.68 -7.34 -4.39
N VAL A 38 -0.50 -6.83 -4.05
CA VAL A 38 -0.14 -6.51 -2.66
C VAL A 38 -0.62 -5.09 -2.35
N PRO A 39 -0.73 -4.68 -1.06
CA PRO A 39 -1.21 -3.34 -0.67
C PRO A 39 -0.58 -2.20 -1.45
N ARG A 40 0.73 -2.26 -1.66
CA ARG A 40 1.50 -1.24 -2.38
C ARG A 40 0.99 -0.93 -3.80
N VAL A 41 0.41 -1.91 -4.48
CA VAL A 41 -0.21 -1.71 -5.81
C VAL A 41 -1.38 -0.73 -5.71
N PHE A 42 -2.25 -0.94 -4.73
CA PHE A 42 -3.46 -0.12 -4.51
C PHE A 42 -3.11 1.27 -3.98
N GLU A 43 -2.12 1.36 -3.10
CA GLU A 43 -1.58 2.63 -2.62
C GLU A 43 -1.00 3.47 -3.76
N LYS A 44 -0.21 2.87 -4.66
CA LYS A 44 0.33 3.57 -5.84
C LYS A 44 -0.78 4.09 -6.75
N VAL A 45 -1.82 3.30 -7.00
CA VAL A 45 -2.96 3.74 -7.82
C VAL A 45 -3.68 4.91 -7.16
N TYR A 46 -3.97 4.81 -5.87
CA TYR A 46 -4.62 5.87 -5.09
C TYR A 46 -3.78 7.14 -5.07
N ASN A 47 -2.49 7.02 -4.74
CA ASN A 47 -1.58 8.15 -4.63
C ASN A 47 -1.37 8.85 -5.99
N ALA A 48 -1.21 8.08 -7.09
CA ALA A 48 -1.13 8.64 -8.43
C ALA A 48 -2.41 9.41 -8.83
N ALA A 49 -3.59 8.90 -8.47
CA ALA A 49 -4.84 9.60 -8.70
C ALA A 49 -4.97 10.88 -7.86
N SER A 50 -4.56 10.83 -6.59
CA SER A 50 -4.53 11.97 -5.68
C SER A 50 -3.59 13.08 -6.17
N GLN A 51 -2.39 12.72 -6.58
CA GLN A 51 -1.41 13.67 -7.12
C GLN A 51 -1.88 14.30 -8.43
N LYS A 52 -2.47 13.49 -9.33
CA LYS A 52 -3.05 14.01 -10.57
C LYS A 52 -4.17 15.01 -10.34
N ALA A 53 -4.98 14.81 -9.30
CA ALA A 53 -6.00 15.77 -8.89
C ALA A 53 -5.39 17.07 -8.35
N GLY A 54 -4.18 17.02 -7.77
CA GLY A 54 -3.42 18.16 -7.30
C GLY A 54 -4.11 18.98 -6.22
N ALA A 55 -3.77 20.26 -6.16
CA ALA A 55 -4.42 21.24 -5.30
C ALA A 55 -5.60 21.93 -6.01
N GLY A 56 -6.40 22.70 -5.29
CA GLY A 56 -7.51 23.46 -5.83
C GLY A 56 -8.81 22.66 -5.97
N ILE A 57 -9.64 23.01 -6.95
CA ILE A 57 -10.99 22.45 -7.09
C ILE A 57 -10.96 20.94 -7.36
N GLN A 58 -10.07 20.47 -8.23
CA GLN A 58 -9.96 19.05 -8.55
C GLN A 58 -9.50 18.23 -7.35
N GLY A 59 -8.49 18.71 -6.60
CA GLY A 59 -8.05 18.08 -5.36
C GLY A 59 -9.15 18.04 -4.30
N HIS A 60 -9.94 19.12 -4.19
CA HIS A 60 -11.09 19.14 -3.28
C HIS A 60 -12.16 18.10 -3.69
N ILE A 61 -12.49 18.00 -4.98
CA ILE A 61 -13.44 16.99 -5.51
C ILE A 61 -12.90 15.60 -5.21
N PHE A 62 -11.61 15.33 -5.44
CA PHE A 62 -11.00 14.05 -5.13
C PHE A 62 -11.12 13.71 -3.64
N ALA A 63 -10.73 14.63 -2.74
CA ALA A 63 -10.81 14.41 -1.30
C ALA A 63 -12.26 14.15 -0.82
N GLN A 64 -13.24 14.83 -1.38
CA GLN A 64 -14.66 14.59 -1.07
C GLN A 64 -15.15 13.26 -1.64
N SER A 65 -14.69 12.86 -2.83
CA SER A 65 -15.04 11.57 -3.43
C SER A 65 -14.48 10.40 -2.60
N VAL A 66 -13.27 10.51 -2.09
CA VAL A 66 -12.66 9.51 -1.18
C VAL A 66 -13.55 9.30 0.04
N LYS A 67 -13.91 10.38 0.73
CA LYS A 67 -14.81 10.31 1.91
C LYS A 67 -16.16 9.68 1.55
N HIS A 68 -16.68 10.01 0.37
CA HIS A 68 -17.96 9.49 -0.08
C HIS A 68 -17.90 7.99 -0.40
N PHE A 69 -16.91 7.52 -1.17
CA PHE A 69 -16.75 6.11 -1.50
C PHE A 69 -16.50 5.25 -0.26
N VAL A 70 -15.66 5.72 0.67
CA VAL A 70 -15.44 5.03 1.97
C VAL A 70 -16.76 4.93 2.76
N LYS A 71 -17.52 6.04 2.87
CA LYS A 71 -18.81 6.02 3.56
C LYS A 71 -19.81 5.11 2.85
N TRP A 72 -19.90 5.18 1.53
CA TRP A 72 -20.79 4.36 0.71
C TRP A 72 -20.57 2.88 0.96
N SER A 73 -19.34 2.40 0.82
CA SER A 73 -18.98 1.01 1.08
C SER A 73 -19.27 0.57 2.53
N LYS A 74 -18.97 1.44 3.51
CA LYS A 74 -19.29 1.16 4.93
C LYS A 74 -20.81 1.08 5.19
N ASP A 75 -21.59 1.90 4.50
CA ASP A 75 -23.04 1.88 4.62
C ASP A 75 -23.62 0.61 3.99
N GLU A 76 -23.12 0.19 2.82
CA GLU A 76 -23.50 -1.08 2.18
C GLU A 76 -23.16 -2.28 3.05
N GLN A 77 -21.93 -2.35 3.57
CA GLN A 77 -21.50 -3.42 4.47
C GLN A 77 -22.39 -3.49 5.74
N ALA A 78 -22.83 -2.35 6.24
CA ALA A 78 -23.74 -2.27 7.37
C ALA A 78 -25.24 -2.48 7.01
N GLY A 79 -25.55 -2.80 5.75
CA GLY A 79 -26.93 -2.98 5.27
C GLY A 79 -27.77 -1.69 5.26
N ARG A 80 -27.12 -0.51 5.28
CA ARG A 80 -27.80 0.78 5.26
C ARG A 80 -28.10 1.19 3.83
N GLY A 81 -29.36 1.53 3.54
CA GLY A 81 -29.76 2.05 2.24
C GLY A 81 -29.28 3.48 1.99
N HIS A 82 -29.18 3.87 0.72
CA HIS A 82 -28.75 5.20 0.30
C HIS A 82 -29.96 6.05 -0.14
N SER A 83 -30.00 7.30 0.31
CA SER A 83 -30.99 8.29 -0.11
C SER A 83 -30.83 8.67 -1.59
N PHE A 84 -31.86 9.26 -2.19
CA PHE A 84 -31.80 9.75 -3.57
C PHE A 84 -30.66 10.76 -3.79
N ILE A 85 -30.44 11.66 -2.82
CA ILE A 85 -29.35 12.65 -2.89
C ILE A 85 -27.98 11.98 -2.84
N GLU A 86 -27.80 10.95 -1.99
CA GLU A 86 -26.55 10.19 -1.91
C GLU A 86 -26.27 9.45 -3.21
N ARG A 87 -27.29 8.86 -3.87
CA ARG A 87 -27.15 8.22 -5.18
C ARG A 87 -26.77 9.20 -6.28
N MET A 88 -27.37 10.40 -6.32
CA MET A 88 -26.96 11.45 -7.26
C MET A 88 -25.51 11.89 -7.05
N ARG A 89 -25.10 12.07 -5.78
CA ARG A 89 -23.73 12.42 -5.43
C ARG A 89 -22.76 11.30 -5.81
N HIS A 90 -23.15 10.06 -5.60
CA HIS A 90 -22.36 8.89 -5.98
C HIS A 90 -22.13 8.85 -7.48
N SER A 91 -23.19 8.99 -8.29
CA SER A 91 -23.11 9.05 -9.76
C SER A 91 -22.19 10.17 -10.23
N PHE A 92 -22.21 11.34 -9.59
CA PHE A 92 -21.30 12.45 -9.89
C PHE A 92 -19.83 12.07 -9.63
N TYR A 93 -19.52 11.47 -8.47
CA TYR A 93 -18.15 11.06 -8.14
C TYR A 93 -17.69 9.89 -9.01
N MET A 94 -18.59 8.96 -9.38
CA MET A 94 -18.28 7.90 -10.33
C MET A 94 -17.97 8.44 -11.73
N ALA A 95 -18.73 9.42 -12.22
CA ALA A 95 -18.50 10.05 -13.53
C ALA A 95 -17.17 10.84 -13.61
N THR A 96 -16.68 11.33 -12.48
CA THR A 96 -15.45 12.14 -12.39
C THR A 96 -14.26 11.30 -11.94
N VAL A 97 -14.13 11.04 -10.62
CA VAL A 97 -13.00 10.36 -10.00
C VAL A 97 -13.03 8.85 -10.30
N GLY A 98 -14.19 8.20 -10.14
CA GLY A 98 -14.35 6.76 -10.38
C GLY A 98 -13.93 6.37 -11.81
N LYS A 99 -14.40 7.13 -12.81
CA LYS A 99 -14.02 6.94 -14.23
C LYS A 99 -12.51 7.05 -14.44
N SER A 100 -11.85 8.00 -13.80
CA SER A 100 -10.39 8.19 -13.91
C SER A 100 -9.62 7.00 -13.34
N ILE A 101 -10.02 6.49 -12.17
CA ILE A 101 -9.40 5.34 -11.52
C ILE A 101 -9.66 4.06 -12.31
N ARG A 102 -10.91 3.82 -12.75
CA ARG A 102 -11.23 2.68 -13.62
C ARG A 102 -10.45 2.69 -14.93
N SER A 103 -10.24 3.88 -15.52
CA SER A 103 -9.39 4.01 -16.71
C SER A 103 -7.94 3.65 -16.44
N ALA A 104 -7.43 3.90 -15.22
CA ALA A 104 -6.06 3.53 -14.82
C ALA A 104 -5.92 2.03 -14.54
N LEU A 105 -6.93 1.40 -13.93
CA LEU A 105 -6.95 -0.02 -13.59
C LEU A 105 -7.43 -0.93 -14.72
N GLY A 106 -8.07 -0.36 -15.75
CA GLY A 106 -8.66 -1.07 -16.88
C GLY A 106 -10.18 -1.11 -16.84
N PRO A 107 -10.85 -0.89 -18.01
CA PRO A 107 -12.30 -0.74 -18.08
C PRO A 107 -13.07 -2.03 -17.78
N ASN A 108 -12.41 -3.18 -17.87
CA ASN A 108 -13.03 -4.51 -17.70
C ASN A 108 -12.94 -5.02 -16.25
N LEU A 109 -12.33 -4.25 -15.36
CA LEU A 109 -12.06 -4.67 -13.98
C LEU A 109 -13.37 -4.84 -13.21
N LYS A 110 -13.53 -6.01 -12.58
CA LYS A 110 -14.64 -6.36 -11.70
C LYS A 110 -14.16 -6.70 -10.30
N TRP A 111 -13.03 -7.39 -10.18
CA TRP A 111 -12.52 -7.84 -8.89
C TRP A 111 -11.11 -7.32 -8.65
N LEU A 112 -10.95 -6.69 -7.51
CA LEU A 112 -9.65 -6.39 -6.91
C LEU A 112 -9.43 -7.34 -5.74
N ALA A 113 -8.32 -8.06 -5.75
CA ALA A 113 -7.95 -8.93 -4.66
C ALA A 113 -6.63 -8.47 -4.03
N CYS A 114 -6.61 -8.40 -2.72
CA CYS A 114 -5.43 -8.05 -1.94
C CYS A 114 -5.05 -9.16 -0.98
N GLY A 115 -3.76 -9.45 -0.91
CA GLY A 115 -3.25 -10.43 0.03
C GLY A 115 -1.75 -10.29 0.25
N GLY A 116 -1.25 -11.07 1.22
CA GLY A 116 0.17 -11.15 1.50
C GLY A 116 0.72 -10.10 2.47
N ALA A 117 0.02 -9.00 2.74
CA ALA A 117 0.31 -8.02 3.77
C ALA A 117 -0.98 -7.30 4.19
N PRO A 118 -1.02 -6.66 5.37
CA PRO A 118 -2.13 -5.83 5.79
C PRO A 118 -2.42 -4.71 4.78
N LEU A 119 -3.70 -4.40 4.59
CA LEU A 119 -4.13 -3.27 3.78
C LEU A 119 -4.93 -2.30 4.63
N ASN A 120 -4.71 -1.01 4.46
CA ASN A 120 -5.51 0.00 5.12
C ASN A 120 -7.00 -0.15 4.78
N VAL A 121 -7.83 -0.24 5.82
CA VAL A 121 -9.27 -0.52 5.72
C VAL A 121 -10.01 0.56 4.93
N ASP A 122 -9.67 1.84 5.13
CA ASP A 122 -10.29 2.94 4.38
C ASP A 122 -9.93 2.91 2.90
N LEU A 123 -8.71 2.45 2.56
CA LEU A 123 -8.29 2.26 1.17
C LEU A 123 -9.07 1.11 0.51
N ALA A 124 -9.30 0.01 1.22
CA ALA A 124 -10.15 -1.08 0.75
C ALA A 124 -11.60 -0.60 0.50
N HIS A 125 -12.19 0.11 1.47
CA HIS A 125 -13.51 0.72 1.31
C HIS A 125 -13.58 1.72 0.16
N PHE A 126 -12.51 2.50 -0.06
CA PHE A 126 -12.45 3.44 -1.19
C PHE A 126 -12.62 2.73 -2.54
N PHE A 127 -11.91 1.63 -2.76
CA PHE A 127 -12.05 0.86 -4.00
C PHE A 127 -13.37 0.10 -4.07
N ASN A 128 -13.82 -0.49 -2.96
CA ASN A 128 -15.09 -1.24 -2.90
C ASN A 128 -16.33 -0.33 -3.02
N GLY A 129 -16.18 0.95 -2.70
CA GLY A 129 -17.26 1.93 -2.86
C GLY A 129 -17.45 2.46 -4.28
N MET A 130 -16.72 1.93 -5.26
CA MET A 130 -16.91 2.24 -6.68
C MET A 130 -17.82 1.19 -7.33
N ASP A 131 -18.76 1.63 -8.16
CA ASP A 131 -19.67 0.74 -8.87
C ASP A 131 -18.91 -0.32 -9.69
N ASP A 132 -19.45 -1.53 -9.73
CA ASP A 132 -18.94 -2.69 -10.47
C ASP A 132 -17.50 -3.11 -10.09
N ILE A 133 -17.02 -2.76 -8.90
CA ILE A 133 -15.76 -3.24 -8.36
C ILE A 133 -16.01 -3.90 -7.01
N THR A 134 -15.72 -5.18 -6.90
CA THR A 134 -15.67 -5.88 -5.62
C THR A 134 -14.22 -5.97 -5.15
N PHE A 135 -13.96 -5.48 -3.95
CA PHE A 135 -12.65 -5.57 -3.32
C PHE A 135 -12.61 -6.73 -2.34
N ILE A 136 -11.74 -7.70 -2.59
CA ILE A 136 -11.64 -8.96 -1.84
C ILE A 136 -10.30 -9.01 -1.13
N GLN A 137 -10.29 -9.42 0.13
CA GLN A 137 -9.07 -9.72 0.87
C GLN A 137 -8.98 -11.22 1.15
N GLY A 138 -7.74 -11.71 1.21
CA GLY A 138 -7.48 -13.10 1.57
C GLY A 138 -6.20 -13.23 2.37
N TYR A 139 -6.13 -14.26 3.19
CA TYR A 139 -4.99 -14.57 4.03
C TYR A 139 -4.51 -16.01 3.78
N GLY A 140 -3.21 -16.14 3.81
CA GLY A 140 -2.53 -17.42 3.70
C GLY A 140 -1.02 -17.23 3.70
N MET A 141 -0.32 -18.33 3.78
CA MET A 141 1.12 -18.37 3.86
C MET A 141 1.68 -19.47 2.95
N THR A 142 3.00 -19.55 2.85
CA THR A 142 3.64 -20.57 2.00
C THR A 142 3.29 -21.98 2.49
N GLU A 143 3.20 -22.14 3.79
CA GLU A 143 2.86 -23.38 4.49
C GLU A 143 1.42 -23.85 4.23
N THR A 144 0.57 -22.98 3.69
CA THR A 144 -0.81 -23.30 3.31
C THR A 144 -1.04 -23.33 1.80
N ALA A 145 0.02 -23.21 1.00
CA ALA A 145 0.04 -23.29 -0.47
C ALA A 145 -0.83 -22.25 -1.19
N ALA A 146 -1.54 -21.38 -0.55
CA ALA A 146 -2.37 -20.28 -1.07
C ALA A 146 -3.33 -19.78 0.01
N PRO A 147 -4.34 -18.93 -0.31
CA PRO A 147 -5.24 -18.43 0.69
C PRO A 147 -6.00 -19.54 1.42
N MET A 148 -5.98 -19.47 2.74
CA MET A 148 -6.80 -20.27 3.65
C MET A 148 -8.12 -19.59 3.95
N LEU A 149 -8.05 -18.27 4.12
CA LEU A 149 -9.17 -17.42 4.44
C LEU A 149 -9.36 -16.46 3.26
N VAL A 150 -10.60 -16.27 2.85
CA VAL A 150 -10.94 -15.42 1.69
C VAL A 150 -12.30 -14.77 1.95
N ASN A 151 -12.40 -13.50 1.59
CA ASN A 151 -13.69 -12.85 1.40
C ASN A 151 -14.26 -13.28 0.04
N TRP A 152 -15.54 -13.59 -0.01
CA TRP A 152 -16.27 -13.92 -1.23
C TRP A 152 -17.12 -12.73 -1.67
N GLU A 153 -17.50 -12.67 -2.95
CA GLU A 153 -18.27 -11.54 -3.49
C GLU A 153 -19.61 -11.34 -2.76
N ASP A 154 -20.27 -12.41 -2.39
CA ASP A 154 -21.56 -12.46 -1.68
C ASP A 154 -21.45 -12.56 -0.15
N ASP A 155 -20.23 -12.72 0.38
CA ASP A 155 -19.94 -12.83 1.82
C ASP A 155 -18.60 -12.12 2.11
N ASN A 156 -18.62 -10.78 2.03
CA ASN A 156 -17.44 -9.92 2.10
C ASN A 156 -17.54 -8.95 3.29
N GLU A 157 -16.52 -8.96 4.11
CA GLU A 157 -16.37 -8.02 5.24
C GLU A 157 -15.04 -7.28 5.06
N ILE A 158 -15.09 -6.04 4.56
CA ILE A 158 -13.89 -5.20 4.40
C ILE A 158 -13.25 -4.95 5.77
N GLY A 159 -11.94 -5.16 5.83
CA GLY A 159 -11.15 -5.11 7.06
C GLY A 159 -10.86 -6.48 7.64
N SER A 160 -11.65 -7.52 7.26
CA SER A 160 -11.33 -8.91 7.55
C SER A 160 -10.49 -9.54 6.44
N VAL A 161 -9.86 -10.67 6.73
CA VAL A 161 -9.24 -11.54 5.73
C VAL A 161 -10.18 -12.66 5.25
N GLY A 162 -11.46 -12.57 5.61
CA GLY A 162 -12.50 -13.50 5.21
C GLY A 162 -12.69 -14.69 6.15
N LYS A 163 -13.28 -15.73 5.61
CA LYS A 163 -13.61 -16.99 6.29
C LYS A 163 -12.83 -18.15 5.70
N PRO A 164 -12.72 -19.28 6.43
CA PRO A 164 -12.09 -20.48 5.88
C PRO A 164 -12.74 -20.95 4.58
N GLY A 165 -11.92 -21.32 3.61
CA GLY A 165 -12.40 -21.96 2.40
C GLY A 165 -12.98 -23.37 2.68
N PRO A 166 -13.66 -23.98 1.71
CA PRO A 166 -14.23 -25.31 1.85
C PRO A 166 -13.20 -26.36 2.28
N GLY A 167 -13.48 -27.10 3.35
CA GLY A 167 -12.58 -28.11 3.90
C GLY A 167 -11.41 -27.57 4.71
N MET A 168 -11.36 -26.27 4.95
CA MET A 168 -10.36 -25.60 5.76
C MET A 168 -10.94 -25.19 7.11
N GLY A 169 -10.09 -25.04 8.13
CA GLY A 169 -10.50 -24.62 9.46
C GLY A 169 -9.58 -23.56 10.02
N VAL A 170 -10.15 -22.71 10.88
CA VAL A 170 -9.46 -21.70 11.65
C VAL A 170 -9.91 -21.77 13.11
N ARG A 171 -8.98 -21.58 14.03
CA ARG A 171 -9.29 -21.40 15.46
C ARG A 171 -8.28 -20.41 16.06
N LEU A 172 -8.62 -19.85 17.21
CA LEU A 172 -7.69 -19.11 18.06
C LEU A 172 -7.03 -20.11 19.02
N GLY A 173 -5.71 -20.13 19.02
CA GLY A 173 -4.87 -20.83 19.97
C GLY A 173 -4.53 -19.94 21.17
N GLU A 174 -3.41 -20.22 21.84
CA GLU A 174 -2.91 -19.39 22.94
C GLU A 174 -2.54 -17.99 22.44
N ASP A 175 -2.76 -16.98 23.29
CA ASP A 175 -2.47 -15.57 23.03
C ASP A 175 -3.16 -15.00 21.78
N ASP A 176 -4.34 -15.52 21.40
CA ASP A 176 -5.08 -15.12 20.19
C ASP A 176 -4.33 -15.41 18.87
N GLU A 177 -3.36 -16.33 18.87
CA GLU A 177 -2.70 -16.80 17.67
C GLU A 177 -3.67 -17.57 16.78
N ILE A 178 -3.72 -17.26 15.48
CA ILE A 178 -4.51 -18.09 14.55
C ILE A 178 -3.80 -19.39 14.26
N GLU A 179 -4.56 -20.47 14.42
CA GLU A 179 -4.16 -21.80 13.99
C GLU A 179 -5.06 -22.24 12.82
N LEU A 180 -4.45 -22.86 11.83
CA LEU A 180 -5.09 -23.25 10.58
C LEU A 180 -5.00 -24.76 10.33
N THR A 181 -6.07 -25.36 9.77
CA THR A 181 -6.05 -26.75 9.34
C THR A 181 -6.75 -26.92 8.01
N GLY A 182 -6.36 -27.94 7.25
CA GLY A 182 -6.98 -28.24 5.96
C GLY A 182 -6.04 -29.02 5.04
N PRO A 183 -6.58 -29.50 3.90
CA PRO A 183 -5.82 -30.36 2.96
C PRO A 183 -4.64 -29.62 2.28
N ASN A 184 -4.60 -28.32 2.33
CA ASN A 184 -3.56 -27.48 1.76
C ASN A 184 -2.47 -27.06 2.76
N VAL A 185 -2.59 -27.46 4.04
CA VAL A 185 -1.51 -27.31 5.02
C VAL A 185 -0.36 -28.25 4.62
N PHE A 186 0.86 -27.74 4.64
CA PHE A 186 2.06 -28.46 4.24
C PHE A 186 2.35 -29.66 5.16
N LEU A 187 3.12 -30.63 4.68
CA LEU A 187 3.54 -31.78 5.46
C LEU A 187 4.66 -31.46 6.46
N GLY A 188 5.36 -30.35 6.25
CA GLY A 188 6.44 -29.90 7.10
C GLY A 188 7.62 -29.31 6.33
N TYR A 189 8.60 -28.82 7.05
CA TYR A 189 9.85 -28.27 6.51
C TYR A 189 10.81 -29.40 6.10
N TYR A 190 11.28 -29.35 4.86
CA TYR A 190 12.15 -30.40 4.32
C TYR A 190 13.44 -30.56 5.15
N LYS A 191 13.69 -31.78 5.64
CA LYS A 191 14.82 -32.15 6.50
C LYS A 191 14.94 -31.34 7.80
N GLN A 192 13.85 -30.75 8.31
CA GLN A 192 13.82 -29.97 9.53
C GLN A 192 12.68 -30.43 10.46
N PRO A 193 12.78 -31.65 11.03
CA PRO A 193 11.71 -32.23 11.83
C PRO A 193 11.39 -31.43 13.11
N GLN A 194 12.39 -30.81 13.72
CA GLN A 194 12.19 -29.97 14.91
C GLN A 194 11.33 -28.73 14.56
N ARG A 195 11.70 -27.98 13.51
CA ARG A 195 10.92 -26.84 13.07
C ARG A 195 9.52 -27.24 12.59
N THR A 196 9.37 -28.44 12.05
CA THR A 196 8.04 -28.97 11.69
C THR A 196 7.20 -29.21 12.94
N ALA A 197 7.77 -29.82 13.99
CA ALA A 197 7.09 -30.05 15.25
C ALA A 197 6.75 -28.76 16.00
N GLU A 198 7.53 -27.68 15.82
CA GLU A 198 7.22 -26.36 16.36
C GLU A 198 6.09 -25.66 15.57
N ALA A 199 5.94 -25.96 14.27
CA ALA A 199 4.98 -25.33 13.41
C ALA A 199 3.61 -26.05 13.39
N LEU A 200 3.57 -27.35 13.66
CA LEU A 200 2.37 -28.16 13.62
C LEU A 200 2.05 -28.74 14.98
N THR A 201 0.79 -28.58 15.41
CA THR A 201 0.29 -29.27 16.61
C THR A 201 0.17 -30.77 16.35
N SER A 202 0.08 -31.57 17.42
CA SER A 202 -0.09 -33.03 17.33
C SER A 202 -1.39 -33.45 16.63
N ASP A 203 -2.41 -32.59 16.60
CA ASP A 203 -3.71 -32.78 15.93
C ASP A 203 -3.79 -32.13 14.54
N GLY A 204 -2.64 -31.66 14.01
CA GLY A 204 -2.49 -31.23 12.61
C GLY A 204 -2.87 -29.77 12.33
N TRP A 205 -2.90 -28.91 13.35
CA TRP A 205 -3.08 -27.49 13.16
C TRP A 205 -1.72 -26.78 12.97
N LEU A 206 -1.73 -25.79 12.10
CA LEU A 206 -0.54 -24.97 11.81
C LEU A 206 -0.56 -23.72 12.68
N HIS A 207 0.48 -23.53 13.48
CA HIS A 207 0.79 -22.27 14.14
C HIS A 207 1.27 -21.22 13.13
N THR A 208 0.55 -20.12 13.00
CA THR A 208 0.88 -19.11 11.98
C THR A 208 1.85 -18.04 12.48
N GLY A 209 1.89 -17.83 13.78
CA GLY A 209 2.55 -16.69 14.41
C GLY A 209 1.82 -15.36 14.21
N ASP A 210 0.65 -15.35 13.57
CA ASP A 210 -0.18 -14.18 13.39
C ASP A 210 -1.31 -14.16 14.44
N LEU A 211 -1.63 -12.98 14.95
CA LEU A 211 -2.67 -12.77 15.96
C LEU A 211 -3.94 -12.26 15.28
N ALA A 212 -5.09 -12.69 15.78
CA ALA A 212 -6.35 -12.28 15.19
C ALA A 212 -7.50 -12.27 16.19
N THR A 213 -8.63 -11.73 15.75
CA THR A 213 -9.96 -11.93 16.34
C THR A 213 -10.89 -12.57 15.32
N ILE A 214 -11.89 -13.29 15.79
CA ILE A 214 -12.93 -13.90 14.96
C ILE A 214 -14.26 -13.34 15.44
N ASP A 215 -15.07 -12.78 14.53
CA ASP A 215 -16.39 -12.25 14.87
C ASP A 215 -17.44 -13.37 14.92
N ASP A 216 -18.65 -13.05 15.40
CA ASP A 216 -19.76 -14.00 15.54
C ASP A 216 -20.24 -14.60 14.20
N ARG A 217 -19.90 -13.96 13.07
CA ARG A 217 -20.19 -14.44 11.72
C ARG A 217 -19.07 -15.31 11.15
N GLY A 218 -17.95 -15.46 11.87
CA GLY A 218 -16.78 -16.25 11.50
C GLY A 218 -15.76 -15.51 10.64
N PHE A 219 -15.86 -14.18 10.48
CA PHE A 219 -14.82 -13.40 9.81
C PHE A 219 -13.60 -13.22 10.70
N VAL A 220 -12.44 -13.35 10.12
CA VAL A 220 -11.14 -13.25 10.80
C VAL A 220 -10.49 -11.88 10.54
N PHE A 221 -10.08 -11.21 11.61
CA PHE A 221 -9.40 -9.92 11.56
C PHE A 221 -8.00 -10.05 12.13
N ILE A 222 -6.97 -9.84 11.29
CA ILE A 222 -5.57 -9.89 11.73
C ILE A 222 -5.28 -8.66 12.59
N THR A 223 -4.76 -8.87 13.78
CA THR A 223 -4.44 -7.81 14.75
C THR A 223 -2.93 -7.58 14.90
N GLY A 224 -2.09 -8.51 14.42
CA GLY A 224 -0.65 -8.37 14.49
C GLY A 224 0.10 -9.66 14.27
N ARG A 225 1.39 -9.64 14.66
CA ARG A 225 2.27 -10.81 14.66
C ARG A 225 2.85 -11.04 16.04
N LYS A 226 2.83 -12.27 16.52
CA LYS A 226 3.37 -12.65 17.84
C LYS A 226 4.85 -12.23 18.00
N LYS A 227 5.65 -12.40 16.95
CA LYS A 227 7.07 -12.02 16.94
C LYS A 227 7.35 -10.53 16.82
N ASP A 228 6.37 -9.76 16.37
CA ASP A 228 6.50 -8.31 16.13
C ASP A 228 5.92 -7.49 17.30
N ILE A 229 5.30 -8.14 18.29
CA ILE A 229 4.79 -7.47 19.50
C ILE A 229 5.94 -6.75 20.20
N ILE A 230 5.75 -5.47 20.42
CA ILE A 230 6.66 -4.61 21.17
C ILE A 230 6.29 -4.67 22.64
N ILE A 231 7.23 -5.07 23.48
CA ILE A 231 7.07 -5.03 24.94
C ILE A 231 7.84 -3.82 25.46
N THR A 232 7.15 -2.75 25.78
CA THR A 232 7.79 -1.54 26.29
C THR A 232 8.47 -1.75 27.63
N ALA A 233 9.39 -0.86 28.04
CA ALA A 233 10.01 -0.90 29.37
C ALA A 233 8.97 -0.84 30.51
N GLY A 234 7.76 -0.36 30.26
CA GLY A 234 6.64 -0.38 31.19
C GLY A 234 5.82 -1.68 31.17
N GLY A 235 6.25 -2.70 30.42
CA GLY A 235 5.59 -4.01 30.35
C GLY A 235 4.30 -4.05 29.50
N LYS A 236 4.05 -3.03 28.68
CA LYS A 236 2.85 -3.01 27.80
C LYS A 236 3.16 -3.69 26.48
N ASN A 237 2.32 -4.64 26.09
CA ASN A 237 2.33 -5.30 24.78
C ASN A 237 1.62 -4.41 23.76
N ILE A 238 2.31 -4.14 22.65
CA ILE A 238 1.82 -3.25 21.59
C ILE A 238 2.04 -3.91 20.23
N SER A 239 0.96 -4.06 19.44
CA SER A 239 1.10 -4.43 18.04
C SER A 239 1.49 -3.21 17.21
N PRO A 240 2.62 -3.24 16.48
CA PRO A 240 3.05 -2.11 15.64
C PRO A 240 2.20 -1.94 14.38
N ALA A 241 1.67 -3.04 13.83
CA ALA A 241 1.01 -3.08 12.54
C ALA A 241 -0.12 -2.05 12.36
N PRO A 242 -1.08 -1.88 13.30
CA PRO A 242 -2.16 -0.91 13.11
C PRO A 242 -1.67 0.54 12.97
N MET A 243 -0.56 0.90 13.62
CA MET A 243 0.04 2.23 13.49
C MET A 243 0.80 2.37 12.16
N GLU A 244 1.58 1.34 11.82
CA GLU A 244 2.32 1.29 10.54
C GLU A 244 1.38 1.40 9.35
N ASP A 245 0.26 0.69 9.37
CA ASP A 245 -0.76 0.73 8.32
C ASP A 245 -1.34 2.14 8.09
N VAL A 246 -1.58 2.89 9.17
CA VAL A 246 -2.06 4.26 9.06
C VAL A 246 -0.96 5.18 8.53
N ILE A 247 0.28 5.06 9.02
CA ILE A 247 1.41 5.90 8.59
C ILE A 247 1.74 5.63 7.11
N ASN A 248 1.68 4.37 6.67
CA ASN A 248 1.91 3.97 5.29
C ASN A 248 0.87 4.52 4.30
N THR A 249 -0.26 5.07 4.78
CA THR A 249 -1.19 5.81 3.90
C THR A 249 -0.70 7.21 3.54
N CYS A 250 0.40 7.70 4.12
CA CYS A 250 1.02 8.94 3.73
C CYS A 250 1.58 8.84 2.29
N PRO A 251 1.22 9.76 1.38
CA PRO A 251 1.54 9.63 -0.04
C PRO A 251 3.04 9.61 -0.37
N ILE A 252 3.88 10.04 0.55
CA ILE A 252 5.34 10.08 0.37
C ILE A 252 6.08 8.99 1.17
N VAL A 253 5.38 8.19 1.98
CA VAL A 253 5.99 7.12 2.78
C VAL A 253 6.01 5.81 1.99
N ALA A 254 7.18 5.18 1.92
CA ALA A 254 7.34 3.84 1.41
C ALA A 254 7.04 2.79 2.47
N HIS A 255 7.71 2.91 3.61
CA HIS A 255 7.52 2.03 4.74
C HIS A 255 7.67 2.80 6.06
N ALA A 256 6.83 2.44 7.03
CA ALA A 256 6.97 2.84 8.43
C ALA A 256 7.33 1.62 9.27
N VAL A 257 8.29 1.75 10.16
CA VAL A 257 8.68 0.71 11.11
C VAL A 257 8.57 1.28 12.52
N VAL A 258 7.55 0.85 13.25
CA VAL A 258 7.30 1.27 14.63
C VAL A 258 8.20 0.45 15.56
N ILE A 259 8.88 1.12 16.49
CA ILE A 259 9.88 0.57 17.37
C ILE A 259 9.62 0.98 18.82
N GLY A 260 10.13 0.20 19.78
CA GLY A 260 9.93 0.52 21.20
C GLY A 260 10.16 -0.65 22.15
N ASP A 261 10.62 -1.80 21.64
CA ASP A 261 10.86 -2.99 22.46
C ASP A 261 11.93 -2.71 23.53
N GLY A 262 11.59 -2.96 24.80
CA GLY A 262 12.44 -2.61 25.94
C GLY A 262 12.65 -1.10 26.15
N ARG A 263 11.98 -0.23 25.40
CA ARG A 263 12.20 1.22 25.42
C ARG A 263 11.11 1.98 26.20
N PRO A 264 11.40 3.22 26.66
CA PRO A 264 10.48 3.98 27.51
C PRO A 264 9.27 4.54 26.76
N PHE A 265 9.28 4.57 25.43
CA PHE A 265 8.21 5.04 24.57
C PHE A 265 8.31 4.46 23.17
N ILE A 266 7.21 4.55 22.41
CA ILE A 266 7.14 4.12 21.02
C ILE A 266 7.67 5.23 20.10
N ALA A 267 8.43 4.81 19.07
CA ALA A 267 8.95 5.67 18.04
C ALA A 267 8.77 5.02 16.65
N ALA A 268 9.10 5.75 15.59
CA ALA A 268 9.01 5.23 14.23
C ALA A 268 10.24 5.60 13.39
N LEU A 269 10.68 4.68 12.55
CA LEU A 269 11.56 4.91 11.42
C LEU A 269 10.68 5.02 10.17
N ILE A 270 10.89 6.06 9.37
CA ILE A 270 10.09 6.37 8.19
C ILE A 270 10.98 6.36 6.96
N GLU A 271 10.71 5.48 6.03
CA GLU A 271 11.32 5.47 4.71
C GLU A 271 10.42 6.24 3.73
N LEU A 272 11.02 7.12 2.93
CA LEU A 272 10.32 7.84 1.88
C LEU A 272 10.35 7.06 0.56
N ASP A 273 9.26 7.14 -0.20
CA ASP A 273 9.23 6.74 -1.61
C ASP A 273 9.80 7.90 -2.44
N ALA A 274 10.98 7.72 -3.02
CA ALA A 274 11.68 8.79 -3.72
C ALA A 274 10.85 9.39 -4.87
N GLU A 275 10.23 8.55 -5.71
CA GLU A 275 9.41 9.00 -6.84
C GLU A 275 8.19 9.80 -6.39
N MET A 276 7.48 9.29 -5.38
CA MET A 276 6.28 9.93 -4.83
C MET A 276 6.63 11.21 -4.06
N THR A 277 7.75 11.23 -3.35
CA THR A 277 8.23 12.41 -2.62
C THR A 277 8.59 13.55 -3.57
N LEU A 278 9.34 13.27 -4.64
CA LEU A 278 9.67 14.27 -5.65
C LEU A 278 8.43 14.81 -6.36
N SER A 279 7.49 13.93 -6.70
CA SER A 279 6.22 14.33 -7.31
C SER A 279 5.42 15.24 -6.37
N TRP A 280 5.37 14.90 -5.07
CA TRP A 280 4.71 15.72 -4.07
C TRP A 280 5.39 17.09 -3.89
N LEU A 281 6.73 17.13 -3.75
CA LEU A 281 7.51 18.36 -3.67
C LEU A 281 7.24 19.28 -4.87
N ALA A 282 7.23 18.71 -6.08
CA ALA A 282 6.90 19.43 -7.30
C ALA A 282 5.49 20.05 -7.24
N SER A 283 4.50 19.33 -6.70
CA SER A 283 3.13 19.81 -6.52
C SER A 283 3.01 20.95 -5.51
N GLN A 284 3.95 21.01 -4.56
CA GLN A 284 4.03 22.07 -3.54
C GLN A 284 4.94 23.24 -3.98
N ASN A 285 5.49 23.22 -5.20
CA ASN A 285 6.51 24.16 -5.70
C ASN A 285 7.76 24.21 -4.81
N LEU A 286 8.14 23.10 -4.22
CA LEU A 286 9.35 22.95 -3.42
C LEU A 286 10.50 22.42 -4.28
N ASP A 287 11.74 22.53 -3.77
CA ASP A 287 12.93 22.07 -4.48
C ASP A 287 12.94 20.55 -4.63
N ILE A 288 13.00 20.09 -5.88
CA ILE A 288 13.07 18.67 -6.26
C ILE A 288 14.49 18.21 -6.58
N ASP A 289 15.46 19.13 -6.60
CA ASP A 289 16.86 18.85 -6.91
C ASP A 289 17.72 18.62 -5.67
N ALA A 290 17.15 18.84 -4.48
CA ALA A 290 17.80 18.57 -3.19
C ALA A 290 18.07 17.06 -2.99
N PRO A 291 19.19 16.69 -2.35
CA PRO A 291 19.47 15.29 -1.99
C PRO A 291 18.47 14.76 -0.95
N MET A 292 18.25 13.41 -0.92
CA MET A 292 17.31 12.80 0.01
C MET A 292 17.63 13.10 1.49
N SER A 293 18.89 13.25 1.84
CA SER A 293 19.31 13.66 3.20
C SER A 293 18.82 15.06 3.60
N GLU A 294 18.70 15.97 2.66
CA GLU A 294 18.12 17.30 2.89
C GLU A 294 16.59 17.24 2.87
N ILE A 295 16.01 16.48 1.92
CA ILE A 295 14.56 16.25 1.84
C ILE A 295 14.03 15.61 3.13
N ALA A 296 14.72 14.65 3.71
CA ALA A 296 14.35 13.98 4.96
C ALA A 296 14.28 14.95 6.16
N THR A 297 15.01 16.06 6.10
CA THR A 297 15.00 17.12 7.14
C THR A 297 14.11 18.31 6.80
N ASN A 298 13.51 18.34 5.60
CA ASN A 298 12.66 19.42 5.14
C ASN A 298 11.40 19.53 6.02
N ASP A 299 11.10 20.75 6.48
CA ASP A 299 9.98 20.99 7.40
C ASP A 299 8.61 20.63 6.81
N ALA A 300 8.39 20.86 5.52
CA ALA A 300 7.12 20.51 4.87
C ALA A 300 6.94 18.98 4.76
N VAL A 301 8.01 18.25 4.43
CA VAL A 301 8.03 16.78 4.42
C VAL A 301 7.75 16.23 5.82
N ARG A 302 8.45 16.75 6.83
CA ARG A 302 8.26 16.36 8.22
C ARG A 302 6.84 16.67 8.73
N ALA A 303 6.30 17.83 8.37
CA ALA A 303 4.94 18.22 8.75
C ALA A 303 3.89 17.29 8.12
N LEU A 304 4.08 16.88 6.86
CA LEU A 304 3.18 15.92 6.22
C LEU A 304 3.23 14.56 6.93
N VAL A 305 4.42 14.01 7.18
CA VAL A 305 4.57 12.73 7.91
C VAL A 305 3.96 12.83 9.31
N GLN A 306 4.18 13.95 10.03
CA GLN A 306 3.61 14.18 11.36
C GLN A 306 2.07 14.08 11.36
N GLN A 307 1.38 14.60 10.33
CA GLN A 307 -0.09 14.50 10.24
C GLN A 307 -0.57 13.05 10.24
N TYR A 308 0.15 12.15 9.56
CA TYR A 308 -0.19 10.72 9.51
C TYR A 308 0.19 9.98 10.79
N ILE A 309 1.26 10.39 11.45
CA ILE A 309 1.60 9.91 12.80
C ILE A 309 0.52 10.35 13.81
N ASP A 310 0.06 11.59 13.74
CA ASP A 310 -1.01 12.09 14.61
C ASP A 310 -2.33 11.34 14.35
N LYS A 311 -2.64 11.02 13.08
CA LYS A 311 -3.78 10.18 12.71
C LYS A 311 -3.66 8.77 13.28
N ALA A 312 -2.48 8.15 13.22
CA ALA A 312 -2.21 6.84 13.82
C ALA A 312 -2.36 6.90 15.34
N ASN A 313 -1.81 7.93 15.97
CA ASN A 313 -1.89 8.16 17.40
C ASN A 313 -3.33 8.39 17.91
N GLY A 314 -4.20 8.92 17.06
CA GLY A 314 -5.62 9.10 17.39
C GLY A 314 -6.40 7.79 17.61
N ASN A 315 -5.87 6.67 17.13
CA ASN A 315 -6.50 5.36 17.22
C ASN A 315 -5.99 4.49 18.39
N VAL A 316 -5.01 4.97 19.15
CA VAL A 316 -4.33 4.22 20.20
C VAL A 316 -4.23 5.01 21.50
N SER A 317 -3.95 4.32 22.61
CA SER A 317 -3.76 5.00 23.89
C SER A 317 -2.46 5.82 23.91
N ARG A 318 -2.36 6.79 24.84
CA ARG A 318 -1.14 7.60 25.00
C ARG A 318 0.13 6.79 25.25
N ALA A 319 0.03 5.60 25.84
CA ALA A 319 1.17 4.72 26.07
C ALA A 319 1.65 4.05 24.79
N GLU A 320 0.78 3.85 23.83
CA GLU A 320 1.03 3.23 22.53
C GLU A 320 1.44 4.25 21.46
N SER A 321 1.21 5.55 21.73
CA SER A 321 1.45 6.62 20.75
C SER A 321 2.92 6.74 20.35
N VAL A 322 3.17 6.88 19.06
CA VAL A 322 4.48 7.25 18.50
C VAL A 322 4.85 8.65 18.98
N ARG A 323 5.90 8.76 19.77
CA ARG A 323 6.34 10.05 20.39
C ARG A 323 7.47 10.73 19.64
N LYS A 324 8.24 9.96 18.88
CA LYS A 324 9.33 10.46 18.04
C LYS A 324 9.38 9.68 16.74
N PHE A 325 9.85 10.29 15.69
CA PHE A 325 10.16 9.61 14.45
C PHE A 325 11.42 10.19 13.80
N VAL A 326 12.05 9.37 12.98
CA VAL A 326 13.15 9.77 12.10
C VAL A 326 12.77 9.39 10.68
N ILE A 327 12.92 10.33 9.77
CA ILE A 327 12.84 10.06 8.34
C ILE A 327 14.22 9.65 7.88
N LEU A 328 14.30 8.49 7.25
CA LEU A 328 15.53 7.92 6.73
C LEU A 328 15.84 8.57 5.37
N ASP A 329 17.12 8.71 5.07
CA ASP A 329 17.63 9.25 3.82
C ASP A 329 18.01 8.17 2.80
N GLU A 330 17.82 6.91 3.16
CA GLU A 330 18.09 5.73 2.34
C GLU A 330 16.84 4.86 2.21
N GLU A 331 16.72 4.17 1.07
CA GLU A 331 15.65 3.20 0.81
C GLU A 331 16.02 1.80 1.34
N PHE A 332 15.02 1.06 1.79
CA PHE A 332 15.16 -0.37 2.08
C PHE A 332 15.31 -1.14 0.76
N ASN A 333 16.10 -2.20 0.77
CA ASN A 333 16.35 -2.98 -0.43
C ASN A 333 16.55 -4.47 -0.13
N GLN A 334 16.62 -5.27 -1.21
CA GLN A 334 16.82 -6.71 -1.10
C GLN A 334 18.29 -7.09 -0.90
N GLU A 335 19.22 -6.25 -1.33
CA GLU A 335 20.65 -6.53 -1.31
C GLU A 335 21.21 -6.54 0.13
N ASP A 336 20.76 -5.59 0.95
CA ASP A 336 21.12 -5.52 2.38
C ASP A 336 20.18 -6.35 3.27
N GLY A 337 19.15 -6.95 2.68
CA GLY A 337 18.18 -7.81 3.34
C GLY A 337 17.14 -7.07 4.18
N THR A 338 17.01 -5.75 4.07
CA THR A 338 15.96 -4.97 4.73
C THR A 338 14.58 -5.23 4.11
N LEU A 339 14.55 -5.67 2.83
CA LEU A 339 13.36 -6.19 2.15
C LEU A 339 13.54 -7.65 1.72
N THR A 340 12.42 -8.39 1.76
CA THR A 340 12.34 -9.71 1.12
C THR A 340 12.21 -9.56 -0.41
N PRO A 341 12.40 -10.65 -1.22
CA PRO A 341 12.10 -10.63 -2.65
C PRO A 341 10.66 -10.25 -3.00
N SER A 342 9.74 -10.40 -2.05
CA SER A 342 8.35 -9.96 -2.19
C SER A 342 8.09 -8.55 -1.65
N MET A 343 9.15 -7.75 -1.47
CA MET A 343 9.11 -6.34 -1.01
C MET A 343 8.49 -6.15 0.38
N LYS A 344 8.62 -7.13 1.26
CA LYS A 344 8.19 -7.02 2.67
C LYS A 344 9.37 -6.62 3.55
N VAL A 345 9.13 -5.72 4.48
CA VAL A 345 10.12 -5.28 5.46
C VAL A 345 10.58 -6.44 6.34
N VAL A 346 11.88 -6.61 6.46
CA VAL A 346 12.52 -7.56 7.38
C VAL A 346 12.92 -6.80 8.65
N ARG A 347 11.94 -6.64 9.56
CA ARG A 347 12.08 -5.84 10.80
C ARG A 347 13.42 -6.05 11.54
N PRO A 348 13.89 -7.29 11.83
CA PRO A 348 15.16 -7.46 12.52
C PRO A 348 16.35 -6.87 11.77
N LYS A 349 16.34 -6.91 10.44
CA LYS A 349 17.40 -6.32 9.62
C LYS A 349 17.38 -4.80 9.65
N VAL A 350 16.17 -4.21 9.57
CA VAL A 350 16.00 -2.76 9.70
C VAL A 350 16.49 -2.29 11.07
N LEU A 351 16.07 -2.95 12.16
CA LEU A 351 16.52 -2.59 13.52
C LEU A 351 18.03 -2.71 13.67
N GLN A 352 18.64 -3.73 13.10
CA GLN A 352 20.10 -3.93 13.12
C GLN A 352 20.81 -2.83 12.33
N ARG A 353 20.34 -2.50 11.13
CA ARG A 353 20.96 -1.48 10.26
C ARG A 353 20.91 -0.09 10.89
N TYR A 354 19.78 0.28 11.47
CA TYR A 354 19.55 1.61 12.04
C TYR A 354 19.73 1.69 13.55
N ALA A 355 20.48 0.73 14.17
CA ALA A 355 20.70 0.70 15.62
C ALA A 355 21.27 2.02 16.15
N ASP A 356 22.25 2.60 15.46
CA ASP A 356 22.86 3.88 15.84
C ASP A 356 21.87 5.07 15.78
N VAL A 357 21.01 5.09 14.77
CA VAL A 357 19.93 6.10 14.65
C VAL A 357 18.94 5.95 15.80
N ILE A 358 18.55 4.72 16.10
CA ILE A 358 17.63 4.38 17.18
C ILE A 358 18.20 4.83 18.52
N ASP A 359 19.43 4.45 18.84
CA ASP A 359 20.04 4.72 20.14
C ASP A 359 20.47 6.18 20.32
N ASN A 360 21.06 6.79 19.30
CA ASN A 360 21.67 8.11 19.41
C ASN A 360 20.77 9.27 19.00
N MET A 361 19.76 9.05 18.14
CA MET A 361 18.84 10.12 17.71
C MET A 361 17.47 10.02 18.40
N ILE A 362 16.94 8.82 18.56
CA ILE A 362 15.59 8.61 19.09
C ILE A 362 15.61 8.53 20.61
N TYR A 363 16.41 7.62 21.17
CA TYR A 363 16.43 7.31 22.60
C TYR A 363 17.61 7.91 23.36
N ALA A 364 18.40 8.78 22.72
CA ALA A 364 19.51 9.46 23.40
C ALA A 364 19.05 10.12 24.71
N PRO A 365 19.83 10.04 25.79
CA PRO A 365 19.56 10.75 27.04
C PRO A 365 19.42 12.27 26.77
N LYS A 366 18.51 12.93 27.47
CA LYS A 366 18.25 14.37 27.31
C LYS A 366 19.49 15.28 27.50
N ASN A 367 20.53 14.75 28.15
CA ASN A 367 21.80 15.45 28.45
C ASN A 367 22.96 15.01 27.54
N ALA A 368 22.74 14.14 26.56
CA ALA A 368 23.76 13.86 25.55
C ALA A 368 23.96 15.13 24.71
N ALA A 369 25.21 15.57 24.57
CA ALA A 369 25.53 16.65 23.63
C ALA A 369 24.90 16.29 22.26
N LYS A 370 24.20 17.27 21.65
CA LYS A 370 23.61 17.05 20.31
C LYS A 370 24.72 16.47 19.43
N PRO A 371 24.55 15.27 18.87
CA PRO A 371 25.50 14.80 17.89
C PRO A 371 25.46 15.82 16.75
N LEU A 372 26.60 16.25 16.29
CA LEU A 372 26.75 16.91 14.99
C LEU A 372 26.07 16.03 13.96
N PRO A 373 25.45 16.59 12.89
CA PRO A 373 24.89 15.82 11.81
C PRO A 373 25.97 14.89 11.29
N ALA A 374 25.93 13.65 11.73
CA ALA A 374 26.87 12.65 11.29
C ALA A 374 26.43 12.23 9.91
N THR A 375 27.19 12.65 8.91
CA THR A 375 27.41 11.81 7.74
C THR A 375 27.68 10.41 8.28
N VAL A 376 26.80 9.47 8.06
CA VAL A 376 26.95 8.08 8.50
C VAL A 376 28.24 7.57 7.87
N LYS A 377 29.32 7.53 8.65
CA LYS A 377 30.53 6.84 8.25
C LYS A 377 30.22 5.36 8.32
N ILE A 378 29.91 4.77 7.16
CA ILE A 378 29.93 3.35 6.93
C ILE A 378 31.38 2.90 7.10
N LEU A 379 31.70 2.30 8.22
CA LEU A 379 32.93 1.54 8.41
C LEU A 379 32.78 0.20 7.70
N ASP A 380 33.65 -0.04 6.71
CA ASP A 380 33.88 -1.29 5.98
C ASP A 380 32.88 -1.74 4.91
N MET A 381 32.47 -0.83 4.03
CA MET A 381 32.20 -1.20 2.62
C MET A 381 33.29 -0.60 1.74
N THR A 382 33.84 -1.41 0.83
CA THR A 382 34.86 -0.93 -0.10
C THR A 382 34.33 0.24 -0.92
N ALA A 383 35.17 1.23 -1.19
CA ALA A 383 34.80 2.47 -1.91
C ALA A 383 34.11 2.21 -3.26
N GLU A 384 34.27 1.02 -3.84
CA GLU A 384 33.59 0.58 -5.06
C GLU A 384 32.12 0.24 -4.85
N THR A 385 31.73 -0.40 -3.75
CA THR A 385 30.34 -0.77 -3.46
C THR A 385 29.50 0.46 -3.10
N VAL A 386 30.10 1.43 -2.37
CA VAL A 386 29.45 2.72 -2.07
C VAL A 386 29.27 3.55 -3.35
N LYS A 387 30.20 3.50 -4.28
CA LYS A 387 30.10 4.22 -5.55
C LYS A 387 29.06 3.61 -6.46
N GLN A 388 28.94 2.29 -6.52
CA GLN A 388 27.94 1.58 -7.32
C GLN A 388 26.51 1.79 -6.78
N SER A 389 26.31 1.73 -5.45
CA SER A 389 24.98 1.99 -4.86
C SER A 389 24.57 3.46 -5.01
N SER A 390 25.51 4.42 -4.83
CA SER A 390 25.23 5.84 -5.04
C SER A 390 24.97 6.18 -6.52
N GLU A 391 25.62 5.51 -7.46
CA GLU A 391 25.37 5.68 -8.90
C GLU A 391 24.01 5.08 -9.32
N SER A 392 23.60 3.95 -8.74
CA SER A 392 22.29 3.34 -8.99
C SER A 392 21.14 4.19 -8.44
N VAL A 393 21.28 4.72 -7.23
CA VAL A 393 20.33 5.66 -6.63
C VAL A 393 20.28 6.95 -7.44
N LYS A 394 21.43 7.48 -7.85
CA LYS A 394 21.50 8.69 -8.69
C LYS A 394 20.87 8.48 -10.07
N GLN A 395 21.06 7.32 -10.70
CA GLN A 395 20.40 6.98 -11.96
C GLN A 395 18.88 6.84 -11.83
N ALA A 396 18.38 6.20 -10.75
CA ALA A 396 16.96 6.12 -10.48
C ALA A 396 16.35 7.52 -10.21
N PHE A 397 17.07 8.35 -9.48
CA PHE A 397 16.73 9.73 -9.18
C PHE A 397 16.70 10.62 -10.43
N ASP A 398 17.71 10.51 -11.31
CA ASP A 398 17.78 11.26 -12.57
C ASP A 398 16.72 10.80 -13.58
N GLN A 399 16.36 9.50 -13.59
CA GLN A 399 15.21 8.99 -14.36
C GLN A 399 13.87 9.54 -13.85
N ALA A 400 13.68 9.63 -12.53
CA ALA A 400 12.49 10.21 -11.94
C ALA A 400 12.37 11.71 -12.27
N LYS A 401 13.48 12.47 -12.17
CA LYS A 401 13.54 13.88 -12.58
C LYS A 401 13.24 14.07 -14.08
N GLY A 402 13.78 13.21 -14.93
CA GLY A 402 13.52 13.24 -16.39
C GLY A 402 12.04 13.04 -16.72
N LYS A 403 11.37 12.10 -16.02
CA LYS A 403 9.93 11.87 -16.19
C LYS A 403 9.08 13.06 -15.75
N ILE A 404 9.40 13.68 -14.61
CA ILE A 404 8.67 14.84 -14.10
C ILE A 404 8.82 16.05 -15.04
N ARG A 405 10.02 16.28 -15.60
CA ARG A 405 10.24 17.34 -16.59
C ARG A 405 9.48 17.07 -17.88
N PHE A 406 9.49 15.82 -18.38
CA PHE A 406 8.76 15.43 -19.58
C PHE A 406 7.24 15.61 -19.44
N MET A 407 6.67 15.27 -18.27
CA MET A 407 5.25 15.50 -17.97
C MET A 407 4.90 16.99 -17.93
N LYS A 408 5.78 17.86 -17.41
CA LYS A 408 5.59 19.32 -17.44
C LYS A 408 5.66 19.91 -18.84
N ASP A 409 6.54 19.40 -19.70
CA ASP A 409 6.70 19.87 -21.09
C ASP A 409 5.53 19.43 -21.98
N ASP A 410 4.92 18.26 -21.71
CA ASP A 410 3.70 17.81 -22.41
C ASP A 410 2.46 18.60 -21.99
N GLU A 411 2.32 18.96 -20.71
CA GLU A 411 1.24 19.84 -20.26
C GLU A 411 1.36 21.26 -20.84
N ALA A 412 2.59 21.76 -20.99
CA ALA A 412 2.85 23.07 -21.61
C ALA A 412 2.54 23.09 -23.13
N LYS A 413 2.67 21.95 -23.80
CA LYS A 413 2.37 21.82 -25.24
C LYS A 413 0.90 21.55 -25.56
N SER A 414 0.12 21.03 -24.60
CA SER A 414 -1.31 20.75 -24.79
C SER A 414 -2.23 21.95 -24.50
N GLY A 415 -1.65 23.09 -24.12
CA GLY A 415 -2.38 24.29 -23.69
C GLY A 415 -2.52 25.40 -24.74
N SER A 416 -2.15 25.20 -26.01
CA SER A 416 -2.34 26.22 -27.07
C SER A 416 -3.65 26.00 -27.82
N PRO A 417 -4.57 26.96 -27.84
CA PRO A 417 -5.79 26.85 -28.64
C PRO A 417 -5.46 27.11 -30.12
N GLU A 418 -5.80 26.17 -30.97
CA GLU A 418 -5.87 26.41 -32.41
C GLU A 418 -6.98 27.43 -32.69
N GLN A 419 -6.57 28.53 -33.34
CA GLN A 419 -7.45 29.51 -33.94
C GLN A 419 -8.15 28.89 -35.14
N GLU A 420 -9.50 28.94 -35.14
CA GLU A 420 -10.35 28.81 -36.32
C GLU A 420 -10.09 29.97 -37.27
N ASP A 421 -9.66 29.67 -38.49
CA ASP A 421 -9.83 30.56 -39.62
C ASP A 421 -10.86 29.97 -40.59
N SER A 422 -11.92 30.74 -40.72
CA SER A 422 -13.02 30.61 -41.68
C SER A 422 -12.58 31.07 -43.05
N VAL A 423 -13.06 30.45 -44.10
CA VAL A 423 -13.46 30.95 -45.46
C VAL A 423 -13.85 29.70 -46.26
N GLY A 424 -15.04 29.48 -46.77
CA GLY A 424 -15.81 30.24 -47.67
C GLY A 424 -16.27 29.35 -48.83
N ASP A 425 -17.53 29.27 -49.05
CA ASP A 425 -18.30 29.12 -50.29
C ASP A 425 -17.94 28.06 -51.37
N ALA A 426 -18.89 27.24 -51.73
CA ALA A 426 -19.69 27.26 -52.97
C ALA A 426 -20.28 25.88 -53.35
N ALA A 427 -21.56 25.82 -53.33
CA ALA A 427 -22.51 25.41 -54.39
C ALA A 427 -22.35 24.06 -55.10
N SER A 428 -23.39 23.36 -55.07
CA SER A 428 -24.32 22.88 -56.13
C SER A 428 -24.44 21.37 -56.33
N ASP A 429 -25.69 21.05 -56.30
CA ASP A 429 -26.47 20.12 -57.14
C ASP A 429 -26.22 18.60 -57.10
N GLY A 430 -27.30 17.98 -56.83
CA GLY A 430 -27.87 17.02 -57.75
C GLY A 430 -28.28 15.68 -57.17
N ASN A 431 -29.58 15.56 -56.88
CA ASN A 431 -30.47 14.46 -57.34
C ASN A 431 -30.05 13.00 -57.04
N ASP A 432 -30.81 12.29 -56.36
CA ASP A 432 -32.06 11.59 -56.71
C ASP A 432 -31.96 10.07 -56.46
N THR A 433 -33.06 9.59 -55.95
CA THR A 433 -33.69 8.27 -56.08
C THR A 433 -33.17 7.04 -55.35
N SER A 434 -34.02 6.65 -54.43
CA SER A 434 -34.85 5.41 -54.43
C SER A 434 -34.22 4.09 -54.01
N GLU A 435 -34.87 3.55 -53.03
CA GLU A 435 -35.54 2.27 -52.92
C GLU A 435 -34.79 1.01 -52.48
N GLU A 436 -35.40 0.47 -51.45
CA GLU A 436 -35.73 -0.94 -51.22
C GLU A 436 -34.60 -1.96 -51.01
N LYS A 437 -34.42 -2.43 -49.87
CA LYS A 437 -34.98 -3.65 -49.26
C LYS A 437 -34.43 -3.85 -47.88
#